data_9e84032a90525ea80b82fe612fbe6495
#
_entry.id   9e84032a90525ea80b82fe612fbe6495
#
_cell.length_a   1.000
_cell.length_b   1.000
_cell.length_c   1.000
_cell.angle_alpha   90.00
_cell.angle_beta   90.00
_cell.angle_gamma   90.00
#
_symmetry.space_group_name_H-M   'P 1'
#
loop_
_entity.id
_entity.type
_entity.pdbx_description
1 polymer ?
#
loop_
_entity_poly.entity_id
_entity_poly.type
_entity_poly.pdbx_seq_one_letter_code
_entity_poly.pdbx_strand_id
1 'polypeptide(L)'
;MEANGSILTNKYSEGLPGSRYYGGNEYIDQLEALTQKRALAAFDLDPNVWGVNVQPYSGSTANFAAFTALIQPQDRVMGLGLSDGGHLTHGYYTAKKKITASSIYFQSFPYQVKRDDGYIDYERLRVNANLFLSLIHI
;
A
#
# COMPACT_ATOMS: atom_id res chain seq x y z
N MET A 1 17.92 -8.66 10.86
CA MET A 1 17.29 -9.79 11.57
C MET A 1 17.39 -9.69 13.08
N GLU A 2 18.47 -9.15 13.66
CA GLU A 2 18.65 -9.02 15.12
C GLU A 2 17.52 -8.21 15.79
N ALA A 3 17.09 -7.10 15.18
CA ALA A 3 15.99 -6.30 15.73
C ALA A 3 14.69 -7.08 15.87
N ASN A 4 14.37 -7.95 14.91
CA ASN A 4 13.17 -8.79 14.97
C ASN A 4 13.25 -9.89 16.04
N GLY A 5 14.47 -10.27 16.46
CA GLY A 5 14.70 -11.22 17.55
C GLY A 5 14.93 -10.57 18.91
N SER A 6 14.85 -9.26 19.02
CA SER A 6 15.06 -8.53 20.26
C SER A 6 13.84 -8.59 21.20
N ILE A 7 14.06 -8.23 22.44
CA ILE A 7 12.98 -8.14 23.46
C ILE A 7 11.88 -7.13 23.09
N LEU A 8 12.18 -6.16 22.20
CA LEU A 8 11.23 -5.16 21.75
C LEU A 8 10.05 -5.78 21.00
N THR A 9 10.24 -6.93 20.34
CA THR A 9 9.16 -7.62 19.61
C THR A 9 8.14 -8.29 20.53
N ASN A 10 8.45 -8.45 21.81
CA ASN A 10 7.56 -9.03 22.82
C ASN A 10 6.77 -7.97 23.61
N LYS A 11 6.63 -6.76 23.06
CA LYS A 11 5.90 -5.67 23.71
C LYS A 11 4.62 -5.33 22.95
N TYR A 12 3.50 -5.29 23.64
CA TYR A 12 2.24 -4.71 23.13
C TYR A 12 2.40 -3.21 22.91
N SER A 13 2.32 -2.78 21.66
CA SER A 13 2.50 -1.40 21.24
C SER A 13 1.36 -0.87 20.37
N GLU A 14 0.15 -1.36 20.60
CA GLU A 14 -1.05 -0.88 19.92
C GLU A 14 -1.24 0.63 20.13
N GLY A 15 -1.64 1.32 19.07
CA GLY A 15 -1.74 2.77 19.01
C GLY A 15 -0.55 3.43 18.32
N LEU A 16 -0.37 4.70 18.54
CA LEU A 16 0.67 5.52 17.92
C LEU A 16 1.66 6.02 18.99
N PRO A 17 2.86 6.48 18.61
CA PRO A 17 3.79 7.11 19.55
C PRO A 17 3.11 8.21 20.37
N GLY A 18 3.26 8.15 21.67
CA GLY A 18 2.62 9.07 22.62
C GLY A 18 1.11 8.81 22.86
N SER A 19 0.50 7.87 22.14
CA SER A 19 -0.92 7.54 22.25
C SER A 19 -1.13 6.03 22.19
N ARG A 20 -0.49 5.29 23.09
CA ARG A 20 -0.57 3.83 23.19
C ARG A 20 -1.71 3.40 24.10
N TYR A 21 -2.27 2.23 23.81
CA TYR A 21 -3.27 1.61 24.70
C TYR A 21 -2.66 1.04 25.99
N TYR A 22 -1.36 0.72 25.99
CA TYR A 22 -0.66 0.11 27.12
C TYR A 22 0.56 0.94 27.52
N GLY A 23 0.87 0.95 28.82
CA GLY A 23 2.08 1.57 29.37
C GLY A 23 3.37 0.81 29.03
N GLY A 24 4.53 1.43 29.28
CA GLY A 24 5.84 0.81 29.07
C GLY A 24 6.31 0.82 27.61
N ASN A 25 5.84 1.78 26.82
CA ASN A 25 6.17 1.91 25.40
C ASN A 25 7.18 3.04 25.10
N GLU A 26 7.85 3.59 26.08
CA GLU A 26 8.75 4.73 25.95
C GLU A 26 9.88 4.47 24.93
N TYR A 27 10.44 3.27 24.94
CA TYR A 27 11.49 2.87 23.99
C TYR A 27 10.92 2.46 22.63
N ILE A 28 9.74 1.86 22.60
CA ILE A 28 9.04 1.56 21.34
C ILE A 28 8.68 2.87 20.61
N ASP A 29 8.20 3.87 21.34
CA ASP A 29 7.90 5.20 20.78
C ASP A 29 9.13 5.84 20.16
N GLN A 30 10.28 5.77 20.84
CA GLN A 30 11.54 6.30 20.31
C GLN A 30 11.96 5.56 19.03
N LEU A 31 11.82 4.22 19.01
CA LEU A 31 12.14 3.41 17.85
C LEU A 31 11.23 3.74 16.65
N GLU A 32 9.93 3.82 16.88
CA GLU A 32 8.97 4.15 15.84
C GLU A 32 9.16 5.57 15.31
N ALA A 33 9.33 6.56 16.19
CA ALA A 33 9.62 7.95 15.80
C ALA A 33 10.94 8.07 15.01
N LEU A 34 11.98 7.33 15.41
CA LEU A 34 13.24 7.27 14.65
C LEU A 34 13.02 6.66 13.25
N THR A 35 12.21 5.63 13.15
CA THR A 35 11.89 4.98 11.87
C THR A 35 11.12 5.92 10.96
N GLN A 36 10.13 6.63 11.48
CA GLN A 36 9.39 7.66 10.74
C GLN A 36 10.32 8.76 10.22
N LYS A 37 11.18 9.28 11.09
CA LYS A 37 12.17 10.31 10.72
C LYS A 37 13.09 9.84 9.59
N ARG A 38 13.61 8.62 9.70
CA ARG A 38 14.49 8.04 8.67
C ARG A 38 13.77 7.78 7.36
N ALA A 39 12.51 7.33 7.40
CA ALA A 39 11.70 7.13 6.20
C ALA A 39 11.48 8.46 5.45
N LEU A 40 11.06 9.52 6.15
CA LEU A 40 10.90 10.84 5.53
C LEU A 40 12.21 11.36 4.94
N ALA A 41 13.32 11.21 5.68
CA ALA A 41 14.64 11.64 5.21
C ALA A 41 15.11 10.85 3.96
N ALA A 42 14.78 9.56 3.87
CA ALA A 42 15.15 8.74 2.72
C ALA A 42 14.46 9.18 1.41
N PHE A 43 13.30 9.81 1.52
CA PHE A 43 12.55 10.38 0.39
C PHE A 43 12.71 11.90 0.26
N ASP A 44 13.58 12.52 1.06
CA ASP A 44 13.80 13.98 1.09
C ASP A 44 12.49 14.77 1.30
N LEU A 45 11.66 14.30 2.25
CA LEU A 45 10.35 14.88 2.55
C LEU A 45 10.39 15.73 3.82
N ASP A 46 9.78 16.92 3.74
CA ASP A 46 9.64 17.82 4.89
C ASP A 46 8.62 17.25 5.90
N PRO A 47 9.03 16.96 7.15
CA PRO A 47 8.14 16.41 8.17
C PRO A 47 7.01 17.36 8.61
N ASN A 48 7.08 18.64 8.28
CA ASN A 48 5.99 19.59 8.53
C ASN A 48 4.85 19.47 7.51
N VAL A 49 5.11 18.85 6.37
CA VAL A 49 4.15 18.68 5.26
C VAL A 49 3.73 17.23 5.09
N TRP A 50 4.66 16.30 5.36
CA TRP A 50 4.47 14.87 5.10
C TRP A 50 4.45 14.06 6.39
N GLY A 51 3.50 13.16 6.48
CA GLY A 51 3.46 12.10 7.48
C GLY A 51 3.86 10.75 6.88
N VAL A 52 4.29 9.83 7.73
CA VAL A 52 4.55 8.44 7.34
C VAL A 52 4.04 7.49 8.41
N ASN A 53 3.36 6.42 7.97
CA ASN A 53 3.01 5.30 8.83
C ASN A 53 3.95 4.13 8.53
N VAL A 54 4.72 3.72 9.53
CA VAL A 54 5.73 2.65 9.42
C VAL A 54 5.28 1.34 10.07
N GLN A 55 4.00 1.23 10.47
CA GLN A 55 3.47 0.06 11.17
C GLN A 55 3.09 -1.12 10.27
N PRO A 56 2.77 -0.98 8.96
CA PRO A 56 2.39 -2.13 8.15
C PRO A 56 3.49 -3.19 8.10
N TYR A 57 3.10 -4.46 8.23
CA TYR A 57 4.03 -5.60 8.21
C TYR A 57 4.59 -5.92 6.82
N SER A 58 3.89 -5.49 5.77
CA SER A 58 4.28 -5.76 4.38
C SER A 58 3.62 -4.76 3.42
N GLY A 59 4.08 -4.75 2.17
CA GLY A 59 3.47 -3.95 1.11
C GLY A 59 1.98 -4.24 0.90
N SER A 60 1.56 -5.49 1.08
CA SER A 60 0.14 -5.87 0.92
C SER A 60 -0.76 -5.18 1.95
N THR A 61 -0.36 -5.17 3.21
CA THR A 61 -1.12 -4.49 4.27
C THR A 61 -1.05 -2.97 4.12
N ALA A 62 0.09 -2.43 3.72
CA ALA A 62 0.26 -1.00 3.45
C ALA A 62 -0.67 -0.53 2.31
N ASN A 63 -0.66 -1.23 1.19
CA ASN A 63 -1.51 -0.89 0.05
C ASN A 63 -2.99 -1.02 0.38
N PHE A 64 -3.39 -2.08 1.08
CA PHE A 64 -4.79 -2.26 1.47
C PHE A 64 -5.26 -1.17 2.43
N ALA A 65 -4.43 -0.76 3.38
CA ALA A 65 -4.71 0.36 4.27
C ALA A 65 -4.85 1.68 3.50
N ALA A 66 -3.95 1.95 2.56
CA ALA A 66 -4.02 3.15 1.71
C ALA A 66 -5.31 3.17 0.87
N PHE A 67 -5.68 2.06 0.24
CA PHE A 67 -6.95 1.99 -0.50
C PHE A 67 -8.15 2.23 0.40
N THR A 68 -8.19 1.60 1.58
CA THR A 68 -9.29 1.75 2.52
C THR A 68 -9.42 3.19 3.05
N ALA A 69 -8.31 3.93 3.12
CA ALA A 69 -8.31 5.33 3.50
C ALA A 69 -8.82 6.27 2.39
N LEU A 70 -8.62 5.89 1.12
CA LEU A 70 -8.87 6.75 -0.03
C LEU A 70 -10.21 6.48 -0.73
N ILE A 71 -10.69 5.25 -0.70
CA ILE A 71 -11.87 4.80 -1.44
C ILE A 71 -12.76 3.88 -0.59
N GLN A 72 -14.00 3.73 -1.03
CA GLN A 72 -14.99 2.88 -0.37
C GLN A 72 -14.98 1.45 -0.94
N PRO A 73 -15.51 0.45 -0.20
CA PRO A 73 -15.74 -0.88 -0.76
C PRO A 73 -16.53 -0.80 -2.08
N GLN A 74 -16.11 -1.60 -3.05
CA GLN A 74 -16.65 -1.65 -4.43
C GLN A 74 -16.26 -0.49 -5.34
N ASP A 75 -15.51 0.48 -4.86
CA ASP A 75 -14.91 1.50 -5.72
C ASP A 75 -13.89 0.88 -6.70
N ARG A 76 -13.60 1.61 -7.76
CA ARG A 76 -12.89 1.11 -8.94
C ARG A 76 -11.42 1.51 -8.93
N VAL A 77 -10.57 0.51 -9.10
CA VAL A 77 -9.11 0.66 -9.12
C VAL A 77 -8.55 0.11 -10.44
N MET A 78 -7.70 0.85 -11.08
CA MET A 78 -6.89 0.36 -12.19
C MET A 78 -5.43 0.26 -11.77
N GLY A 79 -4.80 -0.86 -12.09
CA GLY A 79 -3.38 -1.10 -11.82
C GLY A 79 -2.74 -1.88 -12.94
N LEU A 80 -1.41 -1.85 -13.02
CA LEU A 80 -0.67 -2.64 -14.00
C LEU A 80 -0.95 -4.13 -13.79
N GLY A 81 -1.17 -4.86 -14.87
CA GLY A 81 -1.41 -6.30 -14.86
C GLY A 81 -0.22 -7.08 -14.29
N LEU A 82 -0.49 -8.15 -13.55
CA LEU A 82 0.55 -8.97 -12.90
C LEU A 82 1.57 -9.51 -13.91
N SER A 83 1.12 -9.96 -15.07
CA SER A 83 1.98 -10.47 -16.15
C SER A 83 2.92 -9.42 -16.74
N ASP A 84 2.59 -8.17 -16.54
CA ASP A 84 3.29 -7.03 -17.11
C ASP A 84 4.14 -6.27 -16.06
N GLY A 85 4.32 -6.86 -14.88
CA GLY A 85 5.11 -6.31 -13.80
C GLY A 85 4.32 -5.66 -12.67
N GLY A 86 2.98 -5.69 -12.72
CA GLY A 86 2.13 -5.20 -11.65
C GLY A 86 2.21 -6.06 -10.38
N HIS A 87 1.83 -5.49 -9.26
CA HIS A 87 1.80 -6.19 -7.98
C HIS A 87 0.44 -6.89 -7.78
N LEU A 88 0.44 -7.98 -7.01
CA LEU A 88 -0.81 -8.69 -6.66
C LEU A 88 -1.85 -7.77 -6.02
N THR A 89 -1.41 -6.82 -5.20
CA THR A 89 -2.29 -5.87 -4.49
C THR A 89 -2.94 -4.83 -5.39
N HIS A 90 -2.58 -4.76 -6.67
CA HIS A 90 -3.30 -3.94 -7.67
C HIS A 90 -4.69 -4.51 -8.03
N GLY A 91 -5.15 -5.51 -7.28
CA GLY A 91 -6.46 -6.11 -7.48
C GLY A 91 -6.45 -7.35 -8.36
N TYR A 92 -5.36 -8.13 -8.32
CA TYR A 92 -5.22 -9.32 -9.14
C TYR A 92 -6.32 -10.35 -8.90
N TYR A 93 -6.89 -10.82 -9.99
CA TYR A 93 -7.88 -11.89 -10.03
C TYR A 93 -7.70 -12.75 -11.29
N THR A 94 -8.28 -13.92 -11.28
CA THR A 94 -8.39 -14.82 -12.43
C THR A 94 -9.86 -14.96 -12.85
N ALA A 95 -10.11 -15.52 -14.02
CA ALA A 95 -11.48 -15.80 -14.46
C ALA A 95 -12.29 -16.69 -13.48
N LYS A 96 -11.57 -17.46 -12.64
CA LYS A 96 -12.20 -18.41 -11.71
C LYS A 96 -12.26 -17.89 -10.27
N LYS A 97 -11.38 -16.96 -9.90
CA LYS A 97 -11.23 -16.59 -8.48
C LYS A 97 -10.66 -15.19 -8.29
N LYS A 98 -11.19 -14.47 -7.33
CA LYS A 98 -10.57 -13.30 -6.71
C LYS A 98 -9.40 -13.75 -5.83
N ILE A 99 -8.21 -13.18 -6.01
CA ILE A 99 -6.98 -13.68 -5.38
C ILE A 99 -6.57 -12.80 -4.20
N THR A 100 -6.60 -11.49 -4.36
CA THR A 100 -6.14 -10.54 -3.34
C THR A 100 -7.31 -9.87 -2.64
N ALA A 101 -7.10 -9.39 -1.42
CA ALA A 101 -8.09 -8.63 -0.68
C ALA A 101 -8.58 -7.42 -1.50
N SER A 102 -7.67 -6.70 -2.15
CA SER A 102 -8.01 -5.58 -3.02
C SER A 102 -8.93 -5.96 -4.18
N SER A 103 -8.80 -7.17 -4.74
CA SER A 103 -9.73 -7.65 -5.76
C SER A 103 -11.08 -8.11 -5.21
N ILE A 104 -11.16 -8.41 -3.92
CA ILE A 104 -12.41 -8.82 -3.24
C ILE A 104 -13.22 -7.59 -2.84
N TYR A 105 -12.56 -6.63 -2.19
CA TYR A 105 -13.23 -5.45 -1.63
C TYR A 105 -13.46 -4.34 -2.65
N PHE A 106 -12.60 -4.23 -3.67
CA PHE A 106 -12.69 -3.22 -4.72
C PHE A 106 -12.94 -3.88 -6.09
N GLN A 107 -13.44 -3.11 -7.02
CA GLN A 107 -13.51 -3.53 -8.42
C GLN A 107 -12.20 -3.19 -9.09
N SER A 108 -11.48 -4.17 -9.62
CA SER A 108 -10.19 -3.96 -10.26
C SER A 108 -10.25 -4.26 -11.76
N PHE A 109 -9.57 -3.44 -12.53
CA PHE A 109 -9.39 -3.60 -13.96
C PHE A 109 -7.92 -3.37 -14.34
N PRO A 110 -7.18 -4.40 -14.75
CA PRO A 110 -5.78 -4.26 -15.09
C PRO A 110 -5.59 -3.58 -16.44
N TYR A 111 -4.58 -2.69 -16.52
CA TYR A 111 -4.04 -2.24 -17.78
C TYR A 111 -2.74 -2.99 -18.10
N GLN A 112 -2.30 -2.93 -19.35
CA GLN A 112 -1.20 -3.73 -19.86
C GLN A 112 -0.18 -2.87 -20.58
N VAL A 113 1.02 -3.44 -20.81
CA VAL A 113 2.01 -2.89 -21.72
C VAL A 113 1.72 -3.35 -23.14
N LYS A 114 2.21 -2.58 -24.12
CA LYS A 114 2.24 -3.01 -25.51
C LYS A 114 3.24 -4.14 -25.69
N ARG A 115 2.91 -5.08 -26.55
CA ARG A 115 3.76 -6.26 -26.76
C ARG A 115 4.94 -6.00 -27.70
N ASP A 116 4.86 -4.95 -28.50
CA ASP A 116 5.86 -4.58 -29.50
C ASP A 116 7.02 -3.77 -28.92
N ASP A 117 6.73 -2.86 -27.98
CA ASP A 117 7.73 -1.95 -27.42
C ASP A 117 7.92 -2.05 -25.91
N GLY A 118 7.03 -2.78 -25.21
CA GLY A 118 7.11 -2.98 -23.74
C GLY A 118 6.70 -1.77 -22.90
N TYR A 119 6.23 -0.68 -23.51
CA TYR A 119 5.75 0.50 -22.79
C TYR A 119 4.26 0.40 -22.47
N ILE A 120 3.83 1.15 -21.45
CA ILE A 120 2.40 1.26 -21.10
C ILE A 120 1.63 1.79 -22.32
N ASP A 121 0.53 1.12 -22.66
CA ASP A 121 -0.39 1.56 -23.70
C ASP A 121 -1.31 2.67 -23.16
N TYR A 122 -0.80 3.89 -23.16
CA TYR A 122 -1.52 5.05 -22.61
C TYR A 122 -2.82 5.37 -23.36
N GLU A 123 -2.91 5.09 -24.67
CA GLU A 123 -4.15 5.31 -25.41
C GLU A 123 -5.23 4.33 -24.97
N ARG A 124 -4.89 3.07 -24.87
CA ARG A 124 -5.80 2.03 -24.37
C ARG A 124 -6.15 2.25 -22.88
N LEU A 125 -5.15 2.67 -22.07
CA LEU A 125 -5.36 3.03 -20.67
C LEU A 125 -6.41 4.15 -20.56
N ARG A 126 -6.28 5.22 -21.34
CA ARG A 126 -7.21 6.35 -21.35
C ARG A 126 -8.63 5.91 -21.71
N VAL A 127 -8.79 5.11 -22.77
CA VAL A 127 -10.09 4.58 -23.16
C VAL A 127 -10.71 3.71 -22.05
N ASN A 128 -9.94 2.80 -21.50
CA ASN A 128 -10.39 1.91 -20.45
C ASN A 128 -10.73 2.66 -19.15
N ALA A 129 -9.93 3.66 -18.77
CA ALA A 129 -10.19 4.49 -17.60
C ALA A 129 -11.52 5.25 -17.72
N ASN A 130 -11.79 5.80 -18.89
CA ASN A 130 -13.07 6.50 -19.16
C ASN A 130 -14.28 5.56 -19.14
N LEU A 131 -14.13 4.34 -19.63
CA LEU A 131 -15.21 3.34 -19.63
C LEU A 131 -15.42 2.76 -18.23
N PHE A 132 -14.34 2.46 -17.52
CA PHE A 132 -14.39 1.86 -16.20
C PHE A 132 -14.66 2.88 -15.09
N LEU A 133 -14.41 4.17 -15.33
CA LEU A 133 -14.57 5.27 -14.36
C LEU A 133 -13.83 4.98 -13.06
N SER A 134 -12.57 4.58 -13.15
CA SER A 134 -11.75 4.27 -11.98
C SER A 134 -11.41 5.51 -11.16
N LEU A 135 -11.32 5.35 -9.84
CA LEU A 135 -11.00 6.42 -8.89
C LEU A 135 -9.51 6.43 -8.54
N ILE A 136 -8.85 5.28 -8.58
CA ILE A 136 -7.40 5.15 -8.34
C ILE A 136 -6.75 4.44 -9.52
N HIS A 137 -5.63 5.00 -9.99
CA HIS A 137 -4.71 4.40 -10.96
C HIS A 137 -3.34 4.18 -10.30
N ILE A 138 -2.77 2.97 -10.46
CA ILE A 138 -1.50 2.55 -9.87
C ILE A 138 -0.57 2.05 -10.96
#